data_b127a75e6d36edc5c036aad69b0cddba
#
_entry.id   b127a75e6d36edc5c036aad69b0cddba
#
_cell.length_a   1.000
_cell.length_b   1.000
_cell.length_c   1.000
_cell.angle_alpha   90.00
_cell.angle_beta   90.00
_cell.angle_gamma   90.00
#
_symmetry.space_group_name_H-M   'P 1'
#
loop_
_entity.id
_entity.type
_entity.pdbx_description
1 polymer ?
#
loop_
_entity_poly.entity_id
_entity_poly.type
_entity_poly.pdbx_seq_one_letter_code
_entity_poly.pdbx_strand_id
1 'polypeptide(L)'
;MRTFAEFQIVGRVGKIKEVGRAMKVSLAAEYGRKDNNGEFQSNPFWNEVTIFNENIMKWAKDNVAPGDLVRATGTIREATWEDKDGSTRYGTTFAVETFDNYTLAVKRQMERQAEG
;
A
#
# COMPACT_ATOMS: atom_id res chain seq x y z
N MET A 1 -18.52 21.21 11.11
CA MET A 1 -18.50 20.24 9.99
C MET A 1 -17.14 19.55 9.94
N ARG A 2 -17.15 18.25 9.90
CA ARG A 2 -15.93 17.45 9.77
C ARG A 2 -15.52 17.36 8.31
N THR A 3 -14.24 17.61 8.03
CA THR A 3 -13.67 17.44 6.67
C THR A 3 -12.66 16.30 6.66
N PHE A 4 -12.50 15.68 5.51
CA PHE A 4 -11.54 14.59 5.37
C PHE A 4 -11.15 14.37 3.91
N ALA A 5 -9.98 13.79 3.71
CA ALA A 5 -9.56 13.24 2.43
C ALA A 5 -8.97 11.86 2.72
N GLU A 6 -9.57 10.83 2.17
CA GLU A 6 -9.24 9.44 2.47
C GLU A 6 -8.92 8.65 1.21
N PHE A 7 -8.10 7.60 1.38
CA PHE A 7 -7.81 6.66 0.31
C PHE A 7 -8.09 5.22 0.76
N GLN A 8 -8.33 4.38 -0.22
CA GLN A 8 -8.35 2.94 -0.06
C GLN A 8 -7.66 2.33 -1.28
N ILE A 9 -6.65 1.52 -1.04
CA ILE A 9 -5.93 0.83 -2.10
C ILE A 9 -5.91 -0.66 -1.77
N VAL A 10 -6.39 -1.48 -2.69
CA VAL A 10 -6.24 -2.94 -2.64
C VAL A 10 -5.29 -3.30 -3.77
N GLY A 11 -4.15 -3.88 -3.44
CA GLY A 11 -3.15 -4.16 -4.44
C GLY A 11 -2.06 -5.12 -3.96
N ARG A 12 -1.15 -5.44 -4.88
CA ARG A 12 -0.01 -6.31 -4.60
C ARG A 12 1.17 -5.48 -4.13
N VAL A 13 1.83 -5.96 -3.09
CA VAL A 13 3.02 -5.31 -2.55
C VAL A 13 4.19 -5.49 -3.52
N GLY A 14 4.85 -4.39 -3.85
CA GLY A 14 6.08 -4.39 -4.63
C GLY A 14 7.30 -4.20 -3.74
N LYS A 15 7.67 -2.95 -3.49
CA LYS A 15 8.84 -2.61 -2.67
C LYS A 15 8.42 -2.16 -1.29
N ILE A 16 9.22 -2.55 -0.31
CA ILE A 16 9.08 -2.11 1.08
C ILE A 16 10.40 -1.48 1.47
N LYS A 17 10.38 -0.24 1.93
CA LYS A 17 11.60 0.42 2.39
C LYS A 17 11.35 1.26 3.64
N GLU A 18 12.34 1.28 4.52
CA GLU A 18 12.30 2.14 5.69
C GLU A 18 12.99 3.46 5.36
N VAL A 19 12.33 4.56 5.69
CA VAL A 19 12.85 5.91 5.45
C VAL A 19 12.68 6.71 6.74
N GLY A 20 13.78 6.90 7.47
CA GLY A 20 13.72 7.54 8.78
C GLY A 20 12.86 6.73 9.75
N ARG A 21 11.81 7.34 10.29
CA ARG A 21 10.88 6.70 11.21
C ARG A 21 9.61 6.21 10.52
N ALA A 22 9.64 6.14 9.20
CA ALA A 22 8.49 5.73 8.41
C ALA A 22 8.82 4.51 7.56
N MET A 23 7.79 3.83 7.08
CA MET A 23 7.94 2.73 6.14
C MET A 23 7.10 3.05 4.90
N LYS A 24 7.72 2.94 3.73
CA LYS A 24 7.04 3.16 2.45
C LYS A 24 6.83 1.83 1.76
N VAL A 25 5.60 1.62 1.30
CA VAL A 25 5.20 0.38 0.64
C VAL A 25 4.57 0.72 -0.72
N SER A 26 5.13 0.16 -1.80
CA SER A 26 4.57 0.30 -3.14
C SER A 26 3.47 -0.72 -3.33
N LEU A 27 2.31 -0.28 -3.77
CA LEU A 27 1.16 -1.14 -4.05
C LEU A 27 0.75 -1.00 -5.50
N ALA A 28 0.63 -2.13 -6.19
CA ALA A 28 0.14 -2.16 -7.57
C ALA A 28 -1.34 -2.45 -7.56
N ALA A 29 -2.13 -1.50 -8.05
CA ALA A 29 -3.53 -1.70 -8.35
C ALA A 29 -3.63 -2.03 -9.83
N GLU A 30 -4.19 -3.18 -10.14
CA GLU A 30 -4.29 -3.63 -11.53
C GLU A 30 -5.68 -3.39 -12.09
N TYR A 31 -5.72 -2.72 -13.23
CA TYR A 31 -6.94 -2.50 -13.98
C TYR A 31 -6.84 -3.28 -15.28
N GLY A 32 -7.77 -4.21 -15.48
CA GLY A 32 -7.76 -5.04 -16.66
C GLY A 32 -8.92 -4.75 -17.58
N ARG A 33 -8.73 -5.02 -18.87
CA ARG A 33 -9.77 -4.97 -19.87
C ARG A 33 -9.43 -5.96 -20.98
N LYS A 34 -10.45 -6.34 -21.74
CA LYS A 34 -10.24 -7.20 -22.91
C LYS A 34 -9.72 -6.36 -24.07
N ASP A 35 -8.76 -6.88 -24.79
CA ASP A 35 -8.28 -6.28 -26.03
C ASP A 35 -9.20 -6.67 -27.21
N ASN A 36 -8.80 -6.25 -28.43
CA ASN A 36 -9.57 -6.53 -29.64
C ASN A 36 -9.64 -8.02 -29.97
N ASN A 37 -8.74 -8.84 -29.45
CA ASN A 37 -8.71 -10.27 -29.64
C ASN A 37 -9.46 -11.04 -28.55
N GLY A 38 -10.09 -10.34 -27.61
CA GLY A 38 -10.79 -10.94 -26.49
C GLY A 38 -9.89 -11.40 -25.35
N GLU A 39 -8.60 -11.11 -25.41
CA GLU A 39 -7.63 -11.45 -24.37
C GLU A 39 -7.64 -10.37 -23.27
N PHE A 40 -7.55 -10.83 -22.04
CA PHE A 40 -7.50 -9.92 -20.89
C PHE A 40 -6.11 -9.31 -20.75
N GLN A 41 -6.07 -7.98 -20.73
CA GLN A 41 -4.84 -7.21 -20.53
C GLN A 41 -4.90 -6.52 -19.17
N SER A 42 -3.89 -6.72 -18.35
CA SER A 42 -3.81 -6.12 -17.02
C SER A 42 -2.71 -5.05 -17.02
N ASN A 43 -3.07 -3.86 -16.54
CA ASN A 43 -2.12 -2.75 -16.39
C ASN A 43 -1.96 -2.42 -14.92
N PRO A 44 -0.78 -2.63 -14.32
CA PRO A 44 -0.55 -2.24 -12.94
C PRO A 44 -0.26 -0.73 -12.85
N PHE A 45 -0.89 -0.11 -11.87
CA PHE A 45 -0.60 1.27 -11.49
C PHE A 45 -0.05 1.27 -10.08
N TRP A 46 1.15 1.82 -9.91
CA TRP A 46 1.87 1.81 -8.64
C TRP A 46 1.54 3.04 -7.82
N ASN A 47 1.20 2.80 -6.56
CA ASN A 47 0.96 3.85 -5.58
C ASN A 47 1.80 3.56 -4.35
N GLU A 48 2.48 4.58 -3.84
CA GLU A 48 3.26 4.43 -2.62
C GLU A 48 2.47 4.93 -1.43
N VAL A 49 2.32 4.07 -0.43
CA VAL A 49 1.70 4.44 0.85
C VAL A 49 2.78 4.54 1.92
N THR A 50 2.54 5.40 2.91
CA THR A 50 3.52 5.63 3.99
C THR A 50 2.92 5.25 5.33
N ILE A 51 3.61 4.40 6.07
CA ILE A 51 3.23 3.97 7.41
C ILE A 51 4.05 4.77 8.41
N PHE A 52 3.36 5.60 9.20
CA PHE A 52 3.98 6.39 10.27
C PHE A 52 3.75 5.76 11.65
N ASN A 53 2.73 4.94 11.78
CA ASN A 53 2.37 4.29 13.04
C ASN A 53 3.36 3.17 13.36
N GLU A 54 4.00 3.26 14.52
CA GLU A 54 5.03 2.30 14.93
C GLU A 54 4.49 0.88 15.08
N ASN A 55 3.27 0.74 15.58
CA ASN A 55 2.67 -0.60 15.78
C ASN A 55 2.37 -1.28 14.45
N ILE A 56 1.82 -0.52 13.49
CA ILE A 56 1.56 -1.05 12.15
C ILE A 56 2.89 -1.40 11.47
N MET A 57 3.89 -0.54 11.63
CA MET A 57 5.21 -0.75 11.04
C MET A 57 5.86 -2.04 11.56
N LYS A 58 5.84 -2.25 12.86
CA LYS A 58 6.38 -3.46 13.49
C LYS A 58 5.67 -4.71 12.99
N TRP A 59 4.36 -4.66 12.93
CA TRP A 59 3.55 -5.76 12.42
C TRP A 59 3.87 -6.04 10.94
N ALA A 60 3.98 -4.98 10.12
CA ALA A 60 4.25 -5.11 8.70
C ALA A 60 5.62 -5.72 8.42
N LYS A 61 6.64 -5.39 9.20
CA LYS A 61 7.97 -5.98 9.04
C LYS A 61 7.95 -7.50 9.11
N ASP A 62 7.11 -8.05 9.97
CA ASP A 62 7.04 -9.49 10.19
C ASP A 62 5.99 -10.18 9.33
N ASN A 63 5.02 -9.44 8.81
CA ASN A 63 3.81 -10.03 8.23
C ASN A 63 3.50 -9.59 6.79
N VAL A 64 4.32 -8.73 6.20
CA VAL A 64 4.08 -8.24 4.84
C VAL A 64 5.32 -8.47 3.99
N ALA A 65 5.12 -9.09 2.83
CA ALA A 65 6.19 -9.39 1.90
C ALA A 65 5.80 -9.00 0.47
N PRO A 66 6.78 -8.76 -0.43
CA PRO A 66 6.48 -8.53 -1.83
C PRO A 66 5.61 -9.64 -2.42
N GLY A 67 4.63 -9.26 -3.22
CA GLY A 67 3.66 -10.18 -3.82
C GLY A 67 2.39 -10.38 -3.03
N ASP A 68 2.34 -9.99 -1.76
CA ASP A 68 1.15 -10.12 -0.93
C ASP A 68 0.03 -9.21 -1.42
N LEU A 69 -1.20 -9.71 -1.37
CA LEU A 69 -2.40 -8.91 -1.63
C LEU A 69 -2.85 -8.26 -0.34
N VAL A 70 -2.85 -6.94 -0.32
CA VAL A 70 -3.13 -6.16 0.88
C VAL A 70 -4.16 -5.09 0.60
N ARG A 71 -4.76 -4.56 1.69
CA ARG A 71 -5.64 -3.41 1.65
C ARG A 71 -5.09 -2.38 2.62
N ALA A 72 -4.82 -1.18 2.10
CA ALA A 72 -4.37 -0.06 2.90
C ALA A 72 -5.41 1.05 2.83
N THR A 73 -5.73 1.63 3.97
CA THR A 73 -6.60 2.82 4.02
C THR A 73 -5.93 3.89 4.84
N GLY A 74 -6.33 5.11 4.65
CA GLY A 74 -5.81 6.23 5.41
C GLY A 74 -6.19 7.57 4.84
N THR A 75 -5.34 8.56 5.07
CA THR A 75 -5.59 9.95 4.68
C THR A 75 -4.66 10.39 3.56
N ILE A 76 -5.18 11.28 2.73
CA ILE A 76 -4.42 11.89 1.64
C ILE A 76 -3.96 13.26 2.11
N ARG A 77 -2.66 13.52 2.06
CA ARG A 77 -2.07 14.78 2.49
C ARG A 77 -1.11 15.30 1.43
N GLU A 78 -1.18 16.58 1.13
CA GLU A 78 -0.17 17.23 0.32
C GLU A 78 0.98 17.64 1.22
N ALA A 79 2.20 17.33 0.80
CA ALA A 79 3.41 17.70 1.51
C ALA A 79 4.22 18.69 0.68
N THR A 80 4.91 19.59 1.35
CA THR A 80 5.78 20.59 0.74
C THR A 80 7.13 20.51 1.42
N TRP A 81 8.21 20.49 0.63
CA TRP A 81 9.56 20.50 1.17
C TRP A 81 10.50 21.26 0.25
N GLU A 82 11.65 21.66 0.77
CA GLU A 82 12.71 22.26 -0.03
C GLU A 82 13.75 21.19 -0.36
N ASP A 83 14.17 21.14 -1.63
CA ASP A 83 15.24 20.25 -2.05
C ASP A 83 16.61 20.92 -1.83
N LYS A 84 17.68 20.24 -2.21
CA LYS A 84 19.06 20.71 -2.04
C LYS A 84 19.36 22.00 -2.80
N ASP A 85 18.61 22.29 -3.84
CA ASP A 85 18.77 23.48 -4.67
C ASP A 85 17.96 24.67 -4.15
N GLY A 86 17.25 24.50 -3.04
CA GLY A 86 16.37 25.53 -2.48
C GLY A 86 15.05 25.66 -3.19
N SER A 87 14.74 24.77 -4.15
CA SER A 87 13.47 24.75 -4.84
C SER A 87 12.38 24.11 -3.99
N THR A 88 11.19 24.70 -4.01
CA THR A 88 10.04 24.12 -3.31
C THR A 88 9.48 22.96 -4.12
N ARG A 89 9.31 21.83 -3.47
CA ARG A 89 8.73 20.62 -4.05
C ARG A 89 7.41 20.30 -3.39
N TYR A 90 6.51 19.69 -4.14
CA TYR A 90 5.19 19.27 -3.68
C TYR A 90 5.03 17.79 -3.95
N GLY A 91 4.34 17.12 -3.07
CA GLY A 91 4.02 15.72 -3.28
C GLY A 91 2.81 15.32 -2.47
N THR A 92 2.17 14.23 -2.88
CA THR A 92 1.04 13.68 -2.17
C THR A 92 1.51 12.51 -1.30
N THR A 93 1.12 12.53 -0.04
CA THR A 93 1.40 11.45 0.90
C THR A 93 0.11 10.70 1.19
N PHE A 94 0.15 9.38 1.01
CA PHE A 94 -0.93 8.47 1.41
C PHE A 94 -0.53 7.89 2.77
N ALA A 95 -1.05 8.51 3.83
CA ALA A 95 -0.71 8.14 5.21
C ALA A 95 -1.62 7.01 5.68
N VAL A 96 -1.02 5.86 5.99
CA VAL A 96 -1.76 4.64 6.35
C VAL A 96 -2.35 4.73 7.74
N GLU A 97 -3.63 4.41 7.87
CA GLU A 97 -4.33 4.24 9.15
C GLU A 97 -4.63 2.77 9.44
N THR A 98 -4.98 2.00 8.41
CA THR A 98 -5.20 0.56 8.53
C THR A 98 -4.48 -0.19 7.43
N PHE A 99 -4.04 -1.39 7.74
CA PHE A 99 -3.32 -2.24 6.77
C PHE A 99 -3.68 -3.69 7.04
N ASP A 100 -4.34 -4.32 6.07
CA ASP A 100 -4.77 -5.71 6.16
C ASP A 100 -4.05 -6.55 5.10
N ASN A 101 -3.60 -7.74 5.48
CA ASN A 101 -2.93 -8.65 4.56
C ASN A 101 -3.83 -9.85 4.25
N TYR A 102 -4.47 -9.84 3.08
CA TYR A 102 -5.37 -10.90 2.64
C TYR A 102 -4.65 -12.20 2.36
N THR A 103 -3.44 -12.14 1.79
CA THR A 103 -2.62 -13.33 1.53
C THR A 103 -2.33 -14.06 2.83
N LEU A 104 -1.95 -13.33 3.87
CA LEU A 104 -1.68 -13.88 5.19
C LEU A 104 -2.93 -14.48 5.82
N ALA A 105 -4.08 -13.80 5.70
CA ALA A 105 -5.34 -14.25 6.24
C ALA A 105 -5.79 -15.58 5.60
N VAL A 106 -5.68 -15.70 4.29
CA VAL A 106 -6.00 -16.93 3.56
C VAL A 106 -5.06 -18.06 3.95
N LYS A 107 -3.76 -17.77 4.04
CA LYS A 107 -2.75 -18.75 4.44
C LYS A 107 -3.02 -19.31 5.82
N ARG A 108 -3.35 -18.46 6.79
CA ARG A 108 -3.69 -18.87 8.15
C ARG A 108 -4.97 -19.73 8.20
N GLN A 109 -5.95 -19.39 7.38
CA GLN A 109 -7.18 -20.17 7.28
C GLN A 109 -6.91 -21.57 6.73
N MET A 110 -6.08 -21.68 5.70
CA MET A 110 -5.69 -22.95 5.11
C MET A 110 -4.92 -23.83 6.12
N GLU A 111 -4.02 -23.24 6.87
CA GLU A 111 -3.26 -23.94 7.92
C GLU A 111 -4.20 -24.50 9.00
N ARG A 112 -5.20 -23.74 9.43
CA ARG A 112 -6.20 -24.19 10.40
C ARG A 112 -7.05 -25.33 9.86
N GLN A 113 -7.43 -25.29 8.60
CA GLN A 113 -8.18 -26.36 7.95
C GLN A 113 -7.34 -27.65 7.85
N ALA A 114 -6.04 -27.52 7.57
CA ALA A 114 -5.14 -28.66 7.50
C ALA A 114 -4.94 -29.35 8.86
N GLU A 115 -5.01 -28.60 9.96
CA GLU A 115 -4.89 -29.11 11.32
C GLU A 115 -6.21 -29.71 11.84
N GLY A 116 -7.32 -29.30 11.25
CA GLY A 116 -8.64 -29.77 11.63
C GLY A 116 -9.01 -31.05 10.90
#